data_ba5d5782c57f52d586434ea82d9163f5
#
_entry.id   ba5d5782c57f52d586434ea82d9163f5
#
_cell.length_a   1.000
_cell.length_b   1.000
_cell.length_c   1.000
_cell.angle_alpha   90.00
_cell.angle_beta   90.00
_cell.angle_gamma   90.00
#
_symmetry.space_group_name_H-M   'P 1'
#
loop_
_entity.id
_entity.type
_entity.pdbx_description
1 polymer ?
#
loop_
_entity_poly.entity_id
_entity_poly.type
_entity_poly.pdbx_seq_one_letter_code
_entity_poly.pdbx_strand_id
1 'polypeptide(L)'
;LNQVENVNDIKAAGTFDLCSANDSSAPTGDPETFIQQRYLSTGSSNTGRYKNANLDNLIQQFSTIYDLKQRQQLAIQVSEMILDDAANIYVSYVPLNTVTSSKVKGAICHPVDYYMITKDIDLK
;
A
#
# COMPACT_ATOMS: atom_id res chain seq x y z
N LEU A 1 -9.21 -24.32 3.36
CA LEU A 1 -8.08 -23.39 3.58
C LEU A 1 -6.81 -24.22 3.50
N ASN A 2 -6.01 -24.01 2.47
CA ASN A 2 -4.71 -24.65 2.34
C ASN A 2 -3.65 -23.73 2.94
N GLN A 3 -2.84 -24.28 3.84
CA GLN A 3 -1.65 -23.61 4.33
C GLN A 3 -0.53 -23.89 3.32
N VAL A 4 0.11 -22.84 2.81
CA VAL A 4 1.15 -22.96 1.79
C VAL A 4 2.47 -22.45 2.32
N GLU A 5 3.56 -23.11 1.95
CA GLU A 5 4.91 -22.76 2.41
C GLU A 5 5.40 -21.45 1.78
N ASN A 6 5.00 -21.16 0.53
CA ASN A 6 5.41 -19.95 -0.16
C ASN A 6 4.22 -19.26 -0.85
N VAL A 7 3.63 -18.30 -0.16
CA VAL A 7 2.50 -17.49 -0.69
C VAL A 7 2.92 -16.68 -1.94
N ASN A 8 4.18 -16.26 -2.03
CA ASN A 8 4.63 -15.45 -3.15
C ASN A 8 4.65 -16.22 -4.48
N ASP A 9 4.98 -17.50 -4.45
CA ASP A 9 4.98 -18.33 -5.67
C ASP A 9 3.54 -18.52 -6.18
N ILE A 10 2.59 -18.72 -5.29
CA ILE A 10 1.16 -18.83 -5.62
C ILE A 10 0.63 -17.52 -6.19
N LYS A 11 1.00 -16.39 -5.57
CA LYS A 11 0.63 -15.06 -6.09
C LYS A 11 1.21 -14.81 -7.47
N ALA A 12 2.48 -15.12 -7.69
CA ALA A 12 3.15 -14.96 -8.98
C ALA A 12 2.52 -15.85 -10.06
N ALA A 13 2.20 -17.10 -9.72
CA ALA A 13 1.53 -18.02 -10.62
C ALA A 13 0.05 -17.65 -10.90
N GLY A 14 -0.59 -16.89 -9.98
CA GLY A 14 -2.01 -16.54 -10.08
C GLY A 14 -2.93 -17.75 -9.93
N THR A 15 -2.53 -18.74 -9.16
CA THR A 15 -3.26 -20.02 -8.96
C THR A 15 -4.07 -20.02 -7.67
N PHE A 16 -4.71 -18.90 -7.37
CA PHE A 16 -5.57 -18.75 -6.18
C PHE A 16 -6.90 -18.10 -6.54
N ASP A 17 -7.94 -18.48 -5.83
CA ASP A 17 -9.25 -17.83 -5.90
C ASP A 17 -9.34 -16.65 -4.94
N LEU A 18 -8.75 -16.77 -3.74
CA LEU A 18 -8.68 -15.74 -2.72
C LEU A 18 -7.33 -15.81 -2.00
N CYS A 19 -6.70 -14.66 -1.81
CA CYS A 19 -5.43 -14.57 -1.08
C CYS A 19 -5.45 -13.36 -0.15
N SER A 20 -5.06 -13.56 1.11
CA SER A 20 -4.87 -12.45 2.03
C SER A 20 -3.49 -11.81 1.85
N ALA A 21 -3.43 -10.49 2.01
CA ALA A 21 -2.19 -9.73 1.99
C ALA A 21 -2.24 -8.63 3.05
N ASN A 22 -1.07 -8.21 3.51
CA ASN A 22 -0.89 -7.01 4.31
C ASN A 22 0.02 -6.06 3.54
N ASP A 23 -0.41 -4.82 3.38
CA ASP A 23 0.31 -3.81 2.62
C ASP A 23 0.30 -2.45 3.34
N SER A 24 1.35 -1.67 3.14
CA SER A 24 1.39 -0.25 3.50
C SER A 24 0.95 0.58 2.31
N SER A 25 -0.16 1.32 2.46
CA SER A 25 -0.77 2.06 1.35
C SER A 25 -0.12 3.42 1.07
N ALA A 26 0.62 3.97 2.02
CA ALA A 26 1.26 5.28 1.86
C ALA A 26 2.58 5.35 2.66
N PRO A 27 3.58 4.48 2.37
CA PRO A 27 4.81 4.39 3.17
C PRO A 27 5.65 5.69 3.11
N THR A 28 5.44 6.53 2.10
CA THR A 28 6.08 7.84 1.92
C THR A 28 5.15 9.01 2.28
N GLY A 29 3.91 8.73 2.69
CA GLY A 29 2.85 9.72 2.89
C GLY A 29 2.06 10.05 1.62
N ASP A 30 2.46 9.54 0.44
CA ASP A 30 1.74 9.67 -0.83
C ASP A 30 1.30 8.27 -1.33
N PRO A 31 0.03 8.06 -1.68
CA PRO A 31 -0.49 6.76 -2.08
C PRO A 31 -0.15 6.37 -3.54
N GLU A 32 0.41 7.28 -4.35
CA GLU A 32 0.62 7.07 -5.80
C GLU A 32 1.34 5.75 -6.09
N THR A 33 2.49 5.53 -5.46
CA THR A 33 3.30 4.32 -5.71
C THR A 33 2.53 3.05 -5.40
N PHE A 34 1.82 3.02 -4.28
CA PHE A 34 0.99 1.89 -3.89
C PHE A 34 -0.12 1.64 -4.91
N ILE A 35 -0.84 2.71 -5.29
CA ILE A 35 -1.94 2.65 -6.25
C ILE A 35 -1.44 2.14 -7.61
N GLN A 36 -0.33 2.68 -8.12
CA GLN A 36 0.26 2.26 -9.39
C GLN A 36 0.68 0.79 -9.38
N GLN A 37 1.35 0.35 -8.33
CA GLN A 37 1.82 -1.03 -8.24
C GLN A 37 0.68 -2.05 -8.11
N ARG A 38 -0.39 -1.70 -7.42
CA ARG A 38 -1.47 -2.63 -7.09
C ARG A 38 -2.63 -2.62 -8.07
N TYR A 39 -2.98 -1.46 -8.62
CA TYR A 39 -4.23 -1.29 -9.34
C TYR A 39 -4.09 -0.92 -10.81
N LEU A 40 -2.92 -0.49 -11.29
CA LEU A 40 -2.70 -0.44 -12.73
C LEU A 40 -2.82 -1.84 -13.32
N SER A 41 -3.44 -1.95 -14.49
CA SER A 41 -3.54 -3.21 -15.24
C SER A 41 -2.16 -3.86 -15.50
N THR A 42 -1.10 -3.05 -15.52
CA THR A 42 0.32 -3.43 -15.68
C THR A 42 1.12 -3.36 -14.38
N GLY A 43 0.45 -3.15 -13.24
CA GLY A 43 1.10 -2.96 -11.96
C GLY A 43 1.92 -4.17 -11.51
N SER A 44 3.12 -3.93 -11.02
CA SER A 44 4.08 -5.00 -10.64
C SER A 44 3.59 -5.88 -9.48
N SER A 45 2.68 -5.37 -8.67
CA SER A 45 2.07 -6.08 -7.52
C SER A 45 0.58 -6.38 -7.73
N ASN A 46 0.07 -6.23 -8.96
CA ASN A 46 -1.31 -6.56 -9.32
C ASN A 46 -1.47 -8.09 -9.49
N THR A 47 -1.27 -8.82 -8.42
CA THR A 47 -1.34 -10.29 -8.42
C THR A 47 -2.77 -10.83 -8.64
N GLY A 48 -3.78 -10.03 -8.32
CA GLY A 48 -5.20 -10.32 -8.60
C GLY A 48 -5.57 -10.16 -10.08
N ARG A 49 -4.67 -9.66 -10.93
CA ARG A 49 -4.89 -9.41 -12.37
C ARG A 49 -6.09 -8.51 -12.64
N TYR A 50 -6.38 -7.61 -11.71
CA TYR A 50 -7.42 -6.60 -11.87
C TYR A 50 -7.12 -5.71 -13.07
N LYS A 51 -8.16 -5.36 -13.83
CA LYS A 51 -8.05 -4.50 -15.02
C LYS A 51 -9.24 -3.58 -15.14
N ASN A 52 -8.98 -2.28 -15.21
CA ASN A 52 -9.96 -1.26 -15.49
C ASN A 52 -9.29 -0.09 -16.24
N ALA A 53 -9.60 0.08 -17.52
CA ALA A 53 -8.98 1.10 -18.35
C ALA A 53 -9.29 2.54 -17.89
N ASN A 54 -10.46 2.78 -17.29
CA ASN A 54 -10.82 4.09 -16.74
C ASN A 54 -9.98 4.39 -15.50
N LEU A 55 -9.76 3.39 -14.65
CA LEU A 55 -8.90 3.50 -13.49
C LEU A 55 -7.44 3.72 -13.90
N ASP A 56 -6.94 2.99 -14.90
CA ASP A 56 -5.60 3.18 -15.43
C ASP A 56 -5.37 4.64 -15.86
N ASN A 57 -6.35 5.22 -16.56
CA ASN A 57 -6.27 6.63 -16.99
C ASN A 57 -6.26 7.61 -15.82
N LEU A 58 -7.03 7.36 -14.76
CA LEU A 58 -7.01 8.18 -13.55
C LEU A 58 -5.68 8.06 -12.82
N ILE A 59 -5.17 6.85 -12.65
CA ILE A 59 -3.89 6.61 -11.95
C ILE A 59 -2.74 7.32 -12.67
N GLN A 60 -2.72 7.32 -14.00
CA GLN A 60 -1.67 8.00 -14.77
C GLN A 60 -1.63 9.52 -14.54
N GLN A 61 -2.74 10.13 -14.13
CA GLN A 61 -2.78 11.57 -13.84
C GLN A 61 -1.95 11.97 -12.62
N PHE A 62 -1.68 11.04 -11.68
CA PHE A 62 -0.82 11.34 -10.53
C PHE A 62 0.56 11.87 -10.94
N SER A 63 1.12 11.38 -12.04
CA SER A 63 2.43 11.80 -12.53
C SER A 63 2.49 13.25 -13.03
N THR A 64 1.34 13.88 -13.28
CA THR A 64 1.23 15.24 -13.84
C THR A 64 0.61 16.26 -12.89
N ILE A 65 -0.01 15.81 -11.80
CA ILE A 65 -0.68 16.66 -10.82
C ILE A 65 0.22 16.83 -9.60
N TYR A 66 0.66 18.07 -9.33
CA TYR A 66 1.52 18.42 -8.19
C TYR A 66 0.79 19.19 -7.09
N ASP A 67 -0.37 19.80 -7.39
CA ASP A 67 -1.20 20.47 -6.39
C ASP A 67 -1.77 19.47 -5.39
N LEU A 68 -1.53 19.70 -4.09
CA LEU A 68 -1.90 18.75 -3.03
C LEU A 68 -3.41 18.49 -2.99
N LYS A 69 -4.24 19.53 -3.18
CA LYS A 69 -5.70 19.36 -3.13
C LYS A 69 -6.20 18.54 -4.31
N GLN A 70 -5.67 18.79 -5.50
CA GLN A 70 -6.03 18.02 -6.70
C GLN A 70 -5.56 16.55 -6.56
N ARG A 71 -4.37 16.31 -5.99
CA ARG A 71 -3.88 14.94 -5.72
C ARG A 71 -4.78 14.21 -4.72
N GLN A 72 -5.21 14.89 -3.66
CA GLN A 72 -6.14 14.31 -2.69
C GLN A 72 -7.48 13.95 -3.33
N GLN A 73 -8.04 14.83 -4.17
CA GLN A 73 -9.28 14.55 -4.89
C GLN A 73 -9.11 13.36 -5.85
N LEU A 74 -8.00 13.31 -6.58
CA LEU A 74 -7.71 12.19 -7.46
C LEU A 74 -7.58 10.86 -6.68
N ALA A 75 -6.90 10.88 -5.52
CA ALA A 75 -6.78 9.71 -4.66
C ALA A 75 -8.14 9.22 -4.15
N ILE A 76 -9.05 10.13 -3.83
CA ILE A 76 -10.43 9.79 -3.44
C ILE A 76 -11.17 9.12 -4.60
N GLN A 77 -11.15 9.72 -5.79
CA GLN A 77 -11.82 9.17 -6.98
C GLN A 77 -11.30 7.77 -7.34
N VAL A 78 -9.98 7.61 -7.31
CA VAL A 78 -9.35 6.29 -7.54
C VAL A 78 -9.78 5.28 -6.48
N SER A 79 -9.82 5.68 -5.21
CA SER A 79 -10.23 4.80 -4.11
C SER A 79 -11.71 4.39 -4.23
N GLU A 80 -12.59 5.33 -4.57
CA GLU A 80 -14.01 5.06 -4.80
C GLU A 80 -14.20 4.04 -5.93
N MET A 81 -13.53 4.20 -7.05
CA MET A 81 -13.61 3.27 -8.17
C MET A 81 -13.09 1.87 -7.82
N ILE A 82 -11.99 1.77 -7.05
CA ILE A 82 -11.46 0.50 -6.56
C ILE A 82 -12.47 -0.22 -5.64
N LEU A 83 -13.16 0.54 -4.78
CA LEU A 83 -14.18 0.01 -3.88
C LEU A 83 -15.43 -0.44 -4.63
N ASP A 84 -15.90 0.37 -5.57
CA ASP A 84 -17.08 0.07 -6.39
C ASP A 84 -16.89 -1.18 -7.25
N ASP A 85 -15.69 -1.35 -7.79
CA ASP A 85 -15.31 -2.55 -8.55
C ASP A 85 -15.08 -3.79 -7.67
N ALA A 86 -15.10 -3.63 -6.35
CA ALA A 86 -14.76 -4.68 -5.37
C ALA A 86 -13.43 -5.39 -5.70
N ALA A 87 -12.43 -4.63 -6.20
CA ALA A 87 -11.14 -5.15 -6.60
C ALA A 87 -10.41 -5.86 -5.44
N ASN A 88 -10.67 -5.42 -4.19
CA ASN A 88 -10.17 -6.02 -2.97
C ASN A 88 -11.21 -5.98 -1.85
N ILE A 89 -11.10 -6.92 -0.91
CA ILE A 89 -11.86 -6.93 0.34
C ILE A 89 -10.94 -6.38 1.45
N TYR A 90 -11.27 -5.20 1.97
CA TYR A 90 -10.53 -4.58 3.06
C TYR A 90 -11.05 -5.10 4.40
N VAL A 91 -10.26 -5.95 5.06
CA VAL A 91 -10.70 -6.65 6.28
C VAL A 91 -10.42 -5.83 7.53
N SER A 92 -9.22 -5.25 7.65
CA SER A 92 -8.81 -4.51 8.84
C SER A 92 -7.60 -3.62 8.58
N TYR A 93 -7.38 -2.65 9.47
CA TYR A 93 -6.12 -1.92 9.58
C TYR A 93 -5.27 -2.56 10.66
N VAL A 94 -4.03 -2.89 10.31
CA VAL A 94 -3.06 -3.43 11.27
C VAL A 94 -2.26 -2.26 11.85
N PRO A 95 -2.20 -2.11 13.20
CA PRO A 95 -1.41 -1.05 13.80
C PRO A 95 0.09 -1.29 13.56
N LEU A 96 0.81 -0.23 13.21
CA LEU A 96 2.26 -0.24 13.17
C LEU A 96 2.80 -0.01 14.59
N ASN A 97 3.52 -0.99 15.12
CA ASN A 97 4.09 -0.92 16.46
C ASN A 97 5.61 -0.86 16.41
N THR A 98 6.18 0.12 17.10
CA THR A 98 7.64 0.21 17.32
C THR A 98 7.98 -0.33 18.67
N VAL A 99 8.81 -1.36 18.73
CA VAL A 99 9.29 -1.96 19.98
C VAL A 99 10.78 -1.66 20.12
N THR A 100 11.15 -1.12 21.27
CA THR A 100 12.56 -0.79 21.56
C THR A 100 12.98 -1.34 22.93
N SER A 101 14.29 -1.57 23.09
CA SER A 101 14.87 -1.87 24.39
C SER A 101 14.72 -0.66 25.33
N SER A 102 14.63 -0.91 26.64
CA SER A 102 14.64 0.15 27.68
C SER A 102 15.93 0.99 27.67
N LYS A 103 16.98 0.52 27.01
CA LYS A 103 18.25 1.24 26.84
C LYS A 103 18.21 2.27 25.70
N VAL A 104 17.17 2.27 24.87
CA VAL A 104 17.00 3.22 23.77
C VAL A 104 16.17 4.40 24.24
N LYS A 105 16.61 5.61 23.90
CA LYS A 105 15.84 6.86 24.06
C LYS A 105 15.59 7.50 22.68
N GLY A 106 14.59 8.38 22.60
CA GLY A 106 14.28 9.15 21.39
C GLY A 106 13.61 8.35 20.26
N ALA A 107 13.30 7.06 20.46
CA ALA A 107 12.53 6.30 19.49
C ALA A 107 11.07 6.74 19.49
N ILE A 108 10.55 7.08 18.32
CA ILE A 108 9.15 7.44 18.09
C ILE A 108 8.57 6.55 16.99
N CYS A 109 7.28 6.22 17.10
CA CYS A 109 6.55 5.62 16.00
C CYS A 109 6.13 6.74 15.05
N HIS A 110 6.75 6.81 13.88
CA HIS A 110 6.41 7.80 12.87
C HIS A 110 5.28 7.27 11.98
N PRO A 111 4.30 8.10 11.56
CA PRO A 111 3.22 7.66 10.69
C PRO A 111 3.67 7.22 9.28
N VAL A 112 4.91 7.54 8.92
CA VAL A 112 5.55 7.12 7.66
C VAL A 112 6.65 6.10 7.97
N ASP A 113 6.53 4.90 7.43
CA ASP A 113 7.38 3.74 7.74
C ASP A 113 8.88 3.98 7.59
N TYR A 114 9.28 4.80 6.64
CA TYR A 114 10.70 5.02 6.33
C TYR A 114 11.43 5.92 7.31
N TYR A 115 10.74 6.60 8.22
CA TYR A 115 11.35 7.53 9.19
C TYR A 115 11.44 6.95 10.60
N MET A 116 11.77 5.66 10.73
CA MET A 116 11.90 5.00 12.03
C MET A 116 13.20 5.35 12.75
N ILE A 117 14.28 5.64 12.00
CA ILE A 117 15.59 5.99 12.54
C ILE A 117 15.81 7.49 12.33
N THR A 118 15.85 8.23 13.42
CA THR A 118 16.07 9.69 13.43
C THR A 118 17.36 10.03 14.18
N LYS A 119 17.83 11.26 14.03
CA LYS A 119 18.99 11.79 14.77
C LYS A 119 18.81 11.80 16.29
N ASP A 120 17.58 11.67 16.77
CA ASP A 120 17.24 11.76 18.20
C ASP A 120 17.30 10.41 18.91
N ILE A 121 17.47 9.32 18.15
CA ILE A 121 17.66 7.97 18.69
C ILE A 121 19.08 7.85 19.24
N ASP A 122 19.18 7.44 20.51
CA ASP A 122 20.45 7.24 21.19
C ASP A 122 20.32 6.16 22.27
N LEU A 123 21.44 5.72 22.84
CA LEU A 123 21.46 4.84 24.01
C LEU A 123 21.41 5.67 25.30
N LYS A 124 20.79 5.08 26.32
CA LYS A 124 20.80 5.62 27.68
C LYS A 124 22.09 5.26 28.38
#